data_320198c4a9f862c16c1ce4cbe789cdef
#
_entry.id   320198c4a9f862c16c1ce4cbe789cdef
#
_cell.length_a   1.000
_cell.length_b   1.000
_cell.length_c   1.000
_cell.angle_alpha   90.00
_cell.angle_beta   90.00
_cell.angle_gamma   90.00
#
_symmetry.space_group_name_H-M   'P 1'
#
loop_
_entity.id
_entity.type
_entity.pdbx_description
1 polymer ?
#
loop_
_entity_poly.entity_id
_entity_poly.type
_entity_poly.pdbx_seq_one_letter_code
_entity_poly.pdbx_strand_id
1 'polypeptide(L)' 'LQEHTQTYDVLSVGVDSNLTPTIVIFKNGKQECFRLPNDLNEWACYLFRLSTKGINLFPIKVVFSNINGKYYADIL' A
#
# COMPACT_ATOMS: atom_id res chain seq x y z
N LEU A 1 -19.55 0.25 -15.17
CA LEU A 1 -18.62 0.02 -14.05
C LEU A 1 -17.54 1.08 -14.08
N GLN A 2 -17.41 1.78 -12.99
CA GLN A 2 -16.34 2.76 -12.86
C GLN A 2 -15.18 2.15 -12.08
N GLU A 3 -14.02 2.28 -12.66
CA GLU A 3 -12.78 1.89 -11.99
C GLU A 3 -12.15 3.13 -11.40
N HIS A 4 -11.77 3.04 -10.14
CA HIS A 4 -11.02 4.10 -9.48
C HIS A 4 -9.58 3.68 -9.36
N THR A 5 -8.71 4.40 -10.06
CA THR A 5 -7.29 4.08 -10.10
C THR A 5 -6.50 5.31 -9.70
N GLN A 6 -5.64 5.16 -8.71
CA GLN A 6 -4.76 6.23 -8.25
C GLN A 6 -3.36 5.70 -8.02
N THR A 7 -2.38 6.51 -8.41
CA THR A 7 -0.97 6.19 -8.22
C THR A 7 -0.42 7.00 -7.06
N TYR A 8 0.28 6.32 -6.15
CA TYR A 8 0.90 6.96 -4.99
C TYR A 8 2.35 6.59 -4.88
N ASP A 9 3.14 7.53 -4.34
CA ASP A 9 4.50 7.25 -3.91
C ASP A 9 4.43 6.68 -2.50
N VAL A 10 4.66 5.38 -2.37
CA VAL A 10 4.59 4.68 -1.10
C VAL A 10 5.96 4.67 -0.45
N LEU A 11 6.06 5.22 0.74
CA LEU A 11 7.31 5.31 1.48
C LEU A 11 7.55 4.12 2.39
N SER A 12 6.48 3.52 2.89
CA SER A 12 6.59 2.34 3.73
C SER A 12 5.26 1.62 3.84
N VAL A 13 5.32 0.35 4.21
CA VAL A 13 4.15 -0.49 4.46
C VAL A 13 4.36 -1.14 5.82
N GLY A 14 3.29 -1.22 6.60
CA GLY A 14 3.33 -1.84 7.90
C GLY A 14 1.99 -2.44 8.28
N VAL A 15 1.93 -2.94 9.50
CA VAL A 15 0.72 -3.52 10.07
C VAL A 15 0.58 -2.91 11.46
N ASP A 16 -0.61 -2.41 11.78
CA ASP A 16 -0.84 -1.82 13.10
C ASP A 16 -1.09 -2.89 14.16
N SER A 17 -1.36 -2.46 15.40
CA SER A 17 -1.57 -3.36 16.53
C SER A 17 -2.80 -4.27 16.35
N ASN A 18 -3.73 -3.89 15.49
CA ASN A 18 -4.92 -4.69 15.17
C ASN A 18 -4.72 -5.57 13.93
N LEU A 19 -3.49 -5.69 13.44
CA LEU A 19 -3.15 -6.43 12.23
C LEU A 19 -3.79 -5.84 10.98
N THR A 20 -4.13 -4.55 11.01
CA THR A 20 -4.64 -3.85 9.85
C THR A 20 -3.47 -3.31 9.03
N PRO A 21 -3.42 -3.59 7.72
CA PRO A 21 -2.33 -3.08 6.89
C PRO A 21 -2.40 -1.57 6.76
N THR A 22 -1.24 -0.92 6.85
CA THR A 22 -1.12 0.53 6.74
C THR A 22 -0.03 0.89 5.75
N ILE A 23 -0.16 2.05 5.14
CA ILE A 23 0.89 2.61 4.28
C ILE A 23 1.16 4.04 4.66
N VAL A 24 2.40 4.45 4.41
CA VAL A 24 2.80 5.86 4.47
C VAL A 24 3.07 6.30 3.05
N ILE A 25 2.40 7.34 2.60
CA ILE A 25 2.57 7.87 1.25
C ILE A 25 3.09 9.29 1.31
N PHE A 26 3.70 9.72 0.20
CA PHE A 26 4.12 11.10 0.03
C PHE A 26 3.17 11.77 -0.94
N LYS A 27 2.47 12.79 -0.47
CA LYS A 27 1.47 13.49 -1.26
C LYS A 27 1.52 14.99 -0.95
N ASN A 28 1.61 15.81 -2.02
CA ASN A 28 1.61 17.27 -1.90
C ASN A 28 2.68 17.79 -0.93
N GLY A 29 3.86 17.17 -0.94
CA GLY A 29 4.97 17.58 -0.08
C GLY A 29 4.85 17.12 1.36
N LYS A 30 3.90 16.24 1.67
CA LYS A 30 3.66 15.75 3.04
C LYS A 30 3.58 14.25 3.08
N GLN A 31 3.97 13.68 4.21
CA GLN A 31 3.77 12.26 4.48
C GLN A 31 2.40 12.06 5.12
N GLU A 32 1.65 11.09 4.62
CA GLU A 32 0.36 10.74 5.16
C GLU A 32 0.29 9.24 5.37
N CYS A 33 -0.34 8.83 6.48
CA CYS A 33 -0.51 7.41 6.83
C CYS A 33 -1.97 7.03 6.63
N PHE A 34 -2.21 5.92 5.92
CA PHE A 34 -3.55 5.41 5.67
C PHE A 34 -3.65 3.94 6.03
N ARG A 35 -4.84 3.54 6.49
CA ARG A 35 -5.18 2.14 6.62
C ARG A 35 -5.65 1.61 5.27
N LEU A 36 -5.22 0.40 4.95
CA LEU A 36 -5.63 -0.25 3.71
C LEU A 36 -6.81 -1.18 3.97
N PRO A 37 -7.63 -1.42 2.93
CA PRO A 37 -8.69 -2.43 3.04
C PRO A 37 -8.10 -3.83 3.26
N ASN A 38 -8.91 -4.72 3.84
CA ASN A 38 -8.48 -6.09 4.11
C ASN A 38 -8.10 -6.86 2.84
N ASP A 39 -8.65 -6.47 1.69
CA ASP A 39 -8.28 -7.07 0.40
C ASP A 39 -6.79 -6.96 0.11
N LEU A 40 -6.12 -5.96 0.68
CA LEU A 40 -4.71 -5.70 0.46
C LEU A 40 -3.82 -6.24 1.58
N ASN A 41 -4.39 -6.98 2.52
CA ASN A 41 -3.63 -7.48 3.68
C ASN A 41 -2.48 -8.38 3.25
N GLU A 42 -2.70 -9.32 2.35
CA GLU A 42 -1.64 -10.22 1.88
C GLU A 42 -0.54 -9.46 1.16
N TRP A 43 -0.93 -8.50 0.32
CA TRP A 43 0.03 -7.66 -0.38
C TRP A 43 0.91 -6.88 0.60
N ALA A 44 0.30 -6.27 1.60
CA ALA A 44 1.03 -5.48 2.60
C ALA A 44 1.97 -6.37 3.42
N CYS A 45 1.49 -7.55 3.84
CA CYS A 45 2.30 -8.49 4.59
C CYS A 45 3.50 -9.00 3.77
N TYR A 46 3.30 -9.23 2.49
CA TYR A 46 4.37 -9.67 1.60
C TYR A 46 5.48 -8.60 1.53
N LEU A 47 5.11 -7.36 1.31
CA LEU A 47 6.09 -6.26 1.25
C LEU A 47 6.77 -6.04 2.60
N PHE A 48 6.02 -6.16 3.69
CA PHE A 48 6.59 -6.02 5.03
C PHE A 48 7.64 -7.10 5.29
N ARG A 49 7.37 -8.34 4.88
CA ARG A 49 8.33 -9.45 5.03
C ARG A 49 9.61 -9.20 4.24
N LEU A 50 9.50 -8.69 3.02
CA LEU A 50 10.68 -8.37 2.22
C LEU A 50 11.52 -7.30 2.92
N SER A 51 10.87 -6.31 3.49
CA SER A 51 11.55 -5.25 4.23
C SER A 51 12.32 -5.80 5.44
N THR A 52 11.72 -6.74 6.18
CA THR A 52 12.39 -7.33 7.35
C THR A 52 13.58 -8.21 6.96
N LYS A 53 13.61 -8.71 5.72
CA LYS A 53 14.74 -9.48 5.21
C LYS A 53 15.86 -8.61 4.64
N GLY A 54 15.75 -7.29 4.80
CA GLY A 54 16.75 -6.36 4.31
C GLY A 54 16.59 -5.97 2.84
N ILE A 55 15.49 -6.38 2.19
CA ILE A 55 15.19 -5.97 0.82
C ILE A 55 14.51 -4.63 0.88
N ASN A 56 15.20 -3.59 0.43
CA ASN A 56 14.69 -2.23 0.47
C ASN A 56 13.99 -1.91 -0.85
N LEU A 57 12.67 -1.99 -0.84
CA LEU A 57 11.85 -1.67 -2.01
C LEU A 57 11.41 -0.22 -2.05
N PHE A 58 11.42 0.46 -0.92
CA PHE A 58 10.85 1.80 -0.79
C PHE A 58 11.86 2.90 -1.01
N PRO A 59 11.44 4.05 -1.52
CA PRO A 59 10.09 4.36 -1.98
C PRO A 59 9.74 3.70 -3.31
N ILE A 60 8.47 3.34 -3.49
CA ILE A 60 7.98 2.75 -4.73
C ILE A 60 6.69 3.42 -5.16
N LYS A 61 6.41 3.36 -6.46
CA LYS A 61 5.12 3.81 -6.98
C LYS A 61 4.17 2.63 -7.05
N VAL A 62 2.99 2.81 -6.48
CA VAL A 62 1.96 1.77 -6.43
C VAL A 62 0.67 2.33 -6.98
N VAL A 63 0.03 1.58 -7.87
CA VAL A 63 -1.29 1.89 -8.38
C VAL A 63 -2.31 1.12 -7.56
N PHE A 64 -3.21 1.82 -6.90
CA PHE A 64 -4.31 1.21 -6.19
C PHE A 64 -5.58 1.32 -7.05
N SER A 65 -6.29 0.22 -7.16
CA SER A 65 -7.49 0.15 -7.99
C SER A 65 -8.64 -0.44 -7.19
N ASN A 66 -9.86 0.03 -7.49
CA ASN A 66 -11.08 -0.54 -6.97
C ASN A 66 -11.93 -0.99 -8.15
N ILE A 67 -12.11 -2.29 -8.29
CA ILE A 67 -12.87 -2.89 -9.40
C ILE A 67 -13.95 -3.77 -8.78
N ASN A 68 -15.20 -3.42 -9.04
CA ASN A 68 -16.37 -4.17 -8.51
C ASN A 68 -16.35 -4.31 -6.99
N GLY A 69 -15.87 -3.29 -6.29
CA GLY A 69 -15.83 -3.29 -4.84
C GLY A 69 -14.63 -4.00 -4.24
N LYS A 70 -13.74 -4.54 -5.06
CA LYS A 70 -12.53 -5.20 -4.59
C LYS A 70 -11.30 -4.35 -4.89
N TYR A 71 -10.38 -4.28 -3.94
CA TYR A 71 -9.17 -3.46 -4.05
C TYR A 71 -7.99 -4.28 -4.56
N TYR A 72 -7.18 -3.64 -5.40
CA TYR A 72 -5.95 -4.22 -5.96
C TYR A 72 -4.81 -3.23 -5.82
N ALA A 73 -3.59 -3.74 -5.74
CA ALA A 73 -2.39 -2.93 -5.69
C ALA A 73 -1.36 -3.51 -6.66
N ASP A 74 -0.81 -2.66 -7.52
CA ASP A 74 0.22 -3.04 -8.48
C ASP A 74 1.42 -2.11 -8.35
N ILE A 75 2.60 -2.70 -8.26
CA ILE A 75 3.86 -1.95 -8.23
C ILE A 75 4.26 -1.60 -9.66
N LEU A 76 4.53 -0.33 -9.88
CA LEU A 76 4.99 0.13 -11.19
C LEU A 76 6.48 -0.11 -11.40
#